data_dc30362c4c8641efd75070b7025386c7
#
_entry.id   dc30362c4c8641efd75070b7025386c7
#
_cell.length_a   1.000
_cell.length_b   1.000
_cell.length_c   1.000
_cell.angle_alpha   90.00
_cell.angle_beta   90.00
_cell.angle_gamma   90.00
#
_symmetry.space_group_name_H-M   'P 1'
#
loop_
_entity.id
_entity.type
_entity.pdbx_description
1 polymer ?
#
loop_
_entity_poly.entity_id
_entity_poly.type
_entity_poly.pdbx_seq_one_letter_code
_entity_poly.pdbx_strand_id
1 'polypeptide(L)'
;MHGSLLPRYRGAAPIQWAVLNGETETGVTTMRMDAGLDTGDMLLSGRLAIPPDMTAGELYDALADEGAVLLSRTMRELEAGTLRAVPQPAEGATYAPMLDRSLSPMDWRKPASVLHNQVRGLNPWPSATTVVAGRRMKVHRSRVGDDAAAEPGRVVKLNPFTVSCGENTSLELLEIQAEGSKRMPAPDYFRGHPVKLGDSLDSGSDD
;
A
#
# COMPACT_ATOMS: atom_id res chain seq x y z
N MET A 1 8.73 19.67 -1.97
CA MET A 1 9.09 18.28 -2.32
C MET A 1 7.85 17.41 -2.12
N HIS A 2 7.54 16.54 -3.06
CA HIS A 2 6.33 15.71 -3.11
C HIS A 2 6.70 14.25 -3.41
N GLY A 3 6.07 13.30 -2.72
CA GLY A 3 6.39 11.87 -2.79
C GLY A 3 5.72 11.16 -3.97
N SER A 4 5.78 11.73 -5.15
CA SER A 4 5.37 11.10 -6.40
C SER A 4 6.12 11.66 -7.60
N LEU A 5 5.96 11.01 -8.74
CA LEU A 5 6.35 11.54 -10.04
C LEU A 5 5.20 12.42 -10.57
N LEU A 6 5.22 13.71 -10.25
CA LEU A 6 4.21 14.66 -10.72
C LEU A 6 4.13 14.69 -12.24
N PRO A 7 2.93 14.87 -12.81
CA PRO A 7 1.67 15.33 -12.21
C PRO A 7 0.82 14.21 -11.58
N ARG A 8 1.30 12.95 -11.53
CA ARG A 8 0.55 11.85 -10.92
C ARG A 8 0.55 11.95 -9.39
N TYR A 9 -0.55 11.53 -8.77
CA TYR A 9 -0.70 11.42 -7.31
C TYR A 9 -0.50 12.75 -6.58
N ARG A 10 -1.08 13.87 -7.07
CA ARG A 10 -1.20 15.09 -6.29
C ARG A 10 -2.03 14.85 -5.03
N GLY A 11 -1.73 15.50 -3.91
CA GLY A 11 -2.54 15.41 -2.69
C GLY A 11 -1.84 14.74 -1.53
N ALA A 12 -2.65 14.25 -0.57
CA ALA A 12 -2.19 13.95 0.78
C ALA A 12 -1.45 12.61 0.97
N ALA A 13 -1.73 11.59 0.13
CA ALA A 13 -1.22 10.24 0.35
C ALA A 13 -0.61 9.58 -0.91
N PRO A 14 0.29 10.28 -1.65
CA PRO A 14 0.82 9.78 -2.93
C PRO A 14 1.53 8.43 -2.80
N ILE A 15 2.26 8.23 -1.71
CA ILE A 15 3.07 7.02 -1.47
C ILE A 15 2.16 5.80 -1.30
N GLN A 16 1.16 5.92 -0.43
CA GLN A 16 0.20 4.85 -0.17
C GLN A 16 -0.62 4.50 -1.40
N TRP A 17 -1.11 5.50 -2.12
CA TRP A 17 -1.90 5.27 -3.33
C TRP A 17 -1.09 4.66 -4.48
N ALA A 18 0.20 4.96 -4.60
CA ALA A 18 1.07 4.28 -5.55
C ALA A 18 1.14 2.77 -5.26
N VAL A 19 1.28 2.39 -3.98
CA VAL A 19 1.30 0.99 -3.55
C VAL A 19 -0.07 0.32 -3.69
N LEU A 20 -1.15 0.99 -3.26
CA LEU A 20 -2.54 0.49 -3.38
C LEU A 20 -2.92 0.20 -4.82
N ASN A 21 -2.48 1.04 -5.75
CA ASN A 21 -2.74 0.89 -7.18
C ASN A 21 -1.80 -0.12 -7.88
N GLY A 22 -0.86 -0.72 -7.15
CA GLY A 22 0.04 -1.73 -7.70
C GLY A 22 1.11 -1.17 -8.64
N GLU A 23 1.48 0.10 -8.48
CA GLU A 23 2.58 0.67 -9.25
C GLU A 23 3.88 -0.07 -8.96
N THR A 24 4.69 -0.23 -9.98
CA THR A 24 6.02 -0.85 -9.89
C THR A 24 7.15 0.16 -9.78
N GLU A 25 6.82 1.45 -9.98
CA GLU A 25 7.74 2.59 -9.90
C GLU A 25 6.99 3.80 -9.33
N THR A 26 7.68 4.59 -8.55
CA THR A 26 7.27 5.93 -8.11
C THR A 26 8.49 6.84 -8.04
N GLY A 27 8.43 7.92 -7.28
CA GLY A 27 9.59 8.79 -7.09
C GLY A 27 9.29 9.99 -6.22
N VAL A 28 10.20 10.92 -6.27
CA VAL A 28 10.11 12.22 -5.58
C VAL A 28 10.23 13.33 -6.61
N THR A 29 9.41 14.35 -6.49
CA THR A 29 9.50 15.56 -7.31
C THR A 29 9.70 16.79 -6.42
N THR A 30 10.72 17.59 -6.69
CA THR A 30 10.83 18.94 -6.16
C THR A 30 10.09 19.90 -7.10
N MET A 31 9.36 20.86 -6.53
CA MET A 31 8.54 21.80 -7.30
C MET A 31 8.53 23.18 -6.64
N ARG A 32 8.18 24.20 -7.37
CA ARG A 32 7.82 25.51 -6.82
C ARG A 32 6.45 25.41 -6.16
N MET A 33 6.27 26.11 -5.04
CA MET A 33 4.95 26.22 -4.42
C MET A 33 4.10 27.24 -5.20
N ASP A 34 2.85 26.90 -5.43
CA ASP A 34 1.82 27.80 -5.95
C ASP A 34 0.56 27.74 -5.09
N ALA A 35 -0.54 28.34 -5.53
CA ALA A 35 -1.80 28.37 -4.78
C ALA A 35 -2.62 27.08 -4.92
N GLY A 36 -2.28 26.19 -5.85
CA GLY A 36 -2.98 24.94 -6.11
C GLY A 36 -2.45 23.78 -5.27
N LEU A 37 -3.17 22.65 -5.30
CA LEU A 37 -2.76 21.43 -4.65
C LEU A 37 -1.72 20.71 -5.51
N ASP A 38 -0.44 20.84 -5.14
CA ASP A 38 0.70 20.22 -5.81
C ASP A 38 0.77 20.50 -7.33
N THR A 39 0.38 21.71 -7.74
CA THR A 39 0.29 22.15 -9.14
C THR A 39 1.48 22.96 -9.64
N GLY A 40 2.38 23.33 -8.75
CA GLY A 40 3.53 24.17 -9.06
C GLY A 40 4.51 23.54 -10.05
N ASP A 41 5.29 24.38 -10.71
CA ASP A 41 6.27 23.94 -11.71
C ASP A 41 7.27 22.95 -11.12
N MET A 42 7.49 21.85 -11.83
CA MET A 42 8.47 20.82 -11.46
C MET A 42 9.90 21.34 -11.66
N LEU A 43 10.78 20.96 -10.73
CA LEU A 43 12.21 21.31 -10.76
C LEU A 43 13.05 20.08 -11.10
N LEU A 44 13.18 19.15 -10.16
CA LEU A 44 13.88 17.88 -10.36
C LEU A 44 12.98 16.72 -9.94
N SER A 45 13.22 15.54 -10.50
CA SER A 45 12.57 14.30 -10.07
C SER A 45 13.59 13.17 -9.96
N GLY A 46 13.41 12.31 -8.95
CA GLY A 46 14.11 11.05 -8.77
C GLY A 46 13.12 9.89 -8.86
N ARG A 47 13.51 8.76 -9.46
CA ARG A 47 12.67 7.57 -9.63
C ARG A 47 13.13 6.48 -8.68
N LEU A 48 12.15 5.72 -8.16
CA LEU A 48 12.39 4.59 -7.28
C LEU A 48 11.48 3.42 -7.68
N ALA A 49 12.06 2.23 -7.82
CA ALA A 49 11.29 1.01 -8.03
C ALA A 49 10.54 0.61 -6.75
N ILE A 50 9.34 0.06 -6.91
CA ILE A 50 8.53 -0.50 -5.82
C ILE A 50 8.57 -2.02 -5.93
N PRO A 51 9.38 -2.72 -5.13
CA PRO A 51 9.37 -4.17 -5.07
C PRO A 51 7.99 -4.74 -4.74
N PRO A 52 7.66 -5.95 -5.22
CA PRO A 52 6.31 -6.53 -5.06
C PRO A 52 5.78 -6.59 -3.62
N ASP A 53 6.67 -6.84 -2.65
CA ASP A 53 6.28 -7.00 -1.24
C ASP A 53 6.56 -5.75 -0.39
N MET A 54 7.07 -4.65 -0.98
CA MET A 54 7.37 -3.41 -0.26
C MET A 54 6.10 -2.76 0.27
N THR A 55 6.09 -2.45 1.56
CA THR A 55 4.99 -1.72 2.19
C THR A 55 5.10 -0.20 1.94
N ALA A 56 3.99 0.51 2.11
CA ALA A 56 4.01 1.98 2.02
C ALA A 56 4.91 2.64 3.08
N GLY A 57 5.05 2.03 4.25
CA GLY A 57 5.99 2.51 5.28
C GLY A 57 7.44 2.37 4.84
N GLU A 58 7.83 1.21 4.32
CA GLU A 58 9.18 0.99 3.78
C GLU A 58 9.47 1.90 2.57
N LEU A 59 8.47 2.10 1.71
CA LEU A 59 8.57 3.02 0.57
C LEU A 59 8.72 4.48 1.04
N TYR A 60 8.01 4.87 2.10
CA TYR A 60 8.14 6.21 2.68
C TYR A 60 9.58 6.49 3.14
N ASP A 61 10.20 5.54 3.85
CA ASP A 61 11.58 5.69 4.32
C ASP A 61 12.56 5.82 3.15
N ALA A 62 12.42 4.95 2.13
CA ALA A 62 13.26 5.00 0.94
C ALA A 62 13.09 6.32 0.14
N LEU A 63 11.85 6.82 0.01
CA LEU A 63 11.59 8.10 -0.66
C LEU A 63 12.05 9.30 0.17
N ALA A 64 12.09 9.20 1.51
CA ALA A 64 12.62 10.25 2.37
C ALA A 64 14.14 10.41 2.15
N ASP A 65 14.88 9.31 2.05
CA ASP A 65 16.32 9.33 1.78
C ASP A 65 16.61 9.91 0.39
N GLU A 66 15.93 9.42 -0.65
CA GLU A 66 16.07 9.94 -2.02
C GLU A 66 15.68 11.42 -2.09
N GLY A 67 14.61 11.80 -1.40
CA GLY A 67 14.12 13.17 -1.35
C GLY A 67 15.10 14.14 -0.70
N ALA A 68 15.81 13.72 0.34
CA ALA A 68 16.82 14.55 0.98
C ALA A 68 17.98 14.86 0.03
N VAL A 69 18.45 13.86 -0.72
CA VAL A 69 19.49 14.02 -1.74
C VAL A 69 19.00 14.94 -2.87
N LEU A 70 17.80 14.67 -3.38
CA LEU A 70 17.20 15.45 -4.47
C LEU A 70 16.98 16.91 -4.07
N LEU A 71 16.48 17.16 -2.85
CA LEU A 71 16.27 18.52 -2.34
C LEU A 71 17.58 19.29 -2.22
N SER A 72 18.64 18.66 -1.67
CA SER A 72 19.97 19.27 -1.56
C SER A 72 20.53 19.64 -2.93
N ARG A 73 20.33 18.79 -3.93
CA ARG A 73 20.69 19.07 -5.32
C ARG A 73 19.87 20.22 -5.90
N THR A 74 18.56 20.20 -5.70
CA THR A 74 17.66 21.25 -6.16
C THR A 74 18.07 22.64 -5.64
N MET A 75 18.38 22.74 -4.35
CA MET A 75 18.80 24.01 -3.73
C MET A 75 20.10 24.55 -4.33
N ARG A 76 21.11 23.68 -4.51
CA ARG A 76 22.39 24.08 -5.14
C ARG A 76 22.21 24.55 -6.58
N GLU A 77 21.41 23.85 -7.38
CA GLU A 77 21.16 24.21 -8.77
C GLU A 77 20.32 25.49 -8.90
N LEU A 78 19.39 25.73 -7.97
CA LEU A 78 18.64 27.00 -7.87
C LEU A 78 19.58 28.17 -7.56
N GLU A 79 20.47 28.02 -6.56
CA GLU A 79 21.43 29.04 -6.18
C GLU A 79 22.40 29.36 -7.35
N ALA A 80 22.84 28.35 -8.07
CA ALA A 80 23.69 28.49 -9.24
C ALA A 80 22.97 29.07 -10.47
N GLY A 81 21.64 29.21 -10.43
CA GLY A 81 20.83 29.69 -11.57
C GLY A 81 20.80 28.72 -12.77
N THR A 82 21.14 27.44 -12.57
CA THR A 82 21.22 26.42 -13.62
C THR A 82 19.92 25.63 -13.79
N LEU A 83 19.02 25.71 -12.80
CA LEU A 83 17.79 24.93 -12.77
C LEU A 83 16.64 25.65 -13.50
N ARG A 84 15.97 24.93 -14.40
CA ARG A 84 14.77 25.42 -15.07
C ARG A 84 13.53 24.77 -14.49
N ALA A 85 12.55 25.58 -14.12
CA ALA A 85 11.23 25.11 -13.75
C ALA A 85 10.44 24.69 -15.00
N VAL A 86 9.75 23.59 -14.94
CA VAL A 86 8.93 23.04 -16.03
C VAL A 86 7.48 22.96 -15.57
N PRO A 87 6.53 23.63 -16.24
CA PRO A 87 5.12 23.52 -15.93
C PRO A 87 4.66 22.05 -15.95
N GLN A 88 3.80 21.68 -15.01
CA GLN A 88 3.21 20.36 -15.02
C GLN A 88 2.23 20.23 -16.18
N PRO A 89 2.28 19.13 -16.97
CA PRO A 89 1.27 18.88 -17.97
C PRO A 89 -0.11 18.68 -17.32
N ALA A 90 -1.16 19.18 -17.98
CA ALA A 90 -2.54 18.95 -17.53
C ALA A 90 -2.94 17.47 -17.73
N GLU A 91 -2.42 16.84 -18.78
CA GLU A 91 -2.63 15.44 -19.07
C GLU A 91 -1.84 14.55 -18.10
N GLY A 92 -2.46 13.45 -17.66
CA GLY A 92 -1.85 12.48 -16.74
C GLY A 92 -1.88 12.89 -15.27
N ALA A 93 -2.46 14.04 -14.91
CA ALA A 93 -2.64 14.42 -13.51
C ALA A 93 -3.64 13.50 -12.82
N THR A 94 -3.24 12.94 -11.67
CA THR A 94 -4.09 12.12 -10.81
C THR A 94 -4.01 12.61 -9.37
N TYR A 95 -5.00 12.21 -8.54
CA TYR A 95 -5.09 12.66 -7.16
C TYR A 95 -4.99 11.49 -6.19
N ALA A 96 -4.34 11.74 -5.06
CA ALA A 96 -4.11 10.83 -3.96
C ALA A 96 -4.78 11.40 -2.69
N PRO A 97 -6.07 11.11 -2.45
CA PRO A 97 -6.77 11.63 -1.30
C PRO A 97 -6.20 11.10 0.01
N MET A 98 -6.53 11.75 1.11
CA MET A 98 -6.16 11.29 2.45
C MET A 98 -6.73 9.90 2.70
N LEU A 99 -5.95 9.04 3.35
CA LEU A 99 -6.43 7.72 3.77
C LEU A 99 -7.37 7.86 4.97
N ASP A 100 -8.30 6.93 5.06
CA ASP A 100 -9.15 6.75 6.23
C ASP A 100 -9.41 5.26 6.50
N ARG A 101 -10.12 4.96 7.60
CA ARG A 101 -10.36 3.58 8.03
C ARG A 101 -11.37 2.83 7.16
N SER A 102 -12.13 3.50 6.31
CA SER A 102 -13.04 2.84 5.38
C SER A 102 -12.32 1.99 4.34
N LEU A 103 -11.02 2.26 4.14
CA LEU A 103 -10.14 1.48 3.26
C LEU A 103 -9.66 0.17 3.90
N SER A 104 -9.84 0.00 5.22
CA SER A 104 -9.27 -1.14 5.97
C SER A 104 -9.95 -2.49 5.70
N PRO A 105 -11.29 -2.62 5.60
CA PRO A 105 -11.94 -3.92 5.41
C PRO A 105 -11.51 -4.61 4.12
N MET A 106 -11.10 -5.88 4.22
CA MET A 106 -10.70 -6.70 3.07
C MET A 106 -11.92 -7.35 2.44
N ASP A 107 -12.23 -6.99 1.19
CA ASP A 107 -13.26 -7.66 0.40
C ASP A 107 -12.66 -8.85 -0.34
N TRP A 108 -12.83 -10.04 0.21
CA TRP A 108 -12.26 -11.28 -0.31
C TRP A 108 -12.71 -11.63 -1.74
N ARG A 109 -13.78 -11.00 -2.27
CA ARG A 109 -14.22 -11.16 -3.67
C ARG A 109 -13.27 -10.49 -4.67
N LYS A 110 -12.37 -9.62 -4.21
CA LYS A 110 -11.32 -9.03 -5.04
C LYS A 110 -10.20 -10.04 -5.29
N PRO A 111 -9.46 -9.90 -6.40
CA PRO A 111 -8.27 -10.73 -6.68
C PRO A 111 -7.20 -10.58 -5.59
N ALA A 112 -6.42 -11.64 -5.37
CA ALA A 112 -5.35 -11.64 -4.37
C ALA A 112 -4.31 -10.53 -4.58
N SER A 113 -4.01 -10.16 -5.81
CA SER A 113 -3.10 -9.05 -6.13
C SER A 113 -3.61 -7.70 -5.59
N VAL A 114 -4.91 -7.46 -5.69
CA VAL A 114 -5.55 -6.25 -5.17
C VAL A 114 -5.53 -6.24 -3.64
N LEU A 115 -5.83 -7.38 -3.01
CA LEU A 115 -5.78 -7.51 -1.54
C LEU A 115 -4.35 -7.43 -1.00
N HIS A 116 -3.38 -7.99 -1.70
CA HIS A 116 -1.97 -7.85 -1.37
C HIS A 116 -1.53 -6.37 -1.40
N ASN A 117 -1.93 -5.64 -2.46
CA ASN A 117 -1.68 -4.21 -2.56
C ASN A 117 -2.37 -3.42 -1.43
N GLN A 118 -3.59 -3.81 -1.03
CA GLN A 118 -4.29 -3.21 0.11
C GLN A 118 -3.51 -3.43 1.41
N VAL A 119 -3.06 -4.67 1.68
CA VAL A 119 -2.27 -4.99 2.88
C VAL A 119 -1.00 -4.15 2.94
N ARG A 120 -0.20 -4.14 1.88
CA ARG A 120 1.08 -3.43 1.86
C ARG A 120 0.92 -1.90 1.76
N GLY A 121 -0.12 -1.41 1.04
CA GLY A 121 -0.39 0.02 0.86
C GLY A 121 -0.94 0.70 2.12
N LEU A 122 -1.68 -0.03 2.95
CA LEU A 122 -2.21 0.47 4.22
C LEU A 122 -1.30 0.20 5.43
N ASN A 123 -0.12 -0.37 5.23
CA ASN A 123 0.84 -0.61 6.30
C ASN A 123 1.85 0.55 6.38
N PRO A 124 2.02 1.22 7.54
CA PRO A 124 1.56 0.83 8.88
C PRO A 124 0.14 1.30 9.26
N TRP A 125 -0.46 2.23 8.54
CA TRP A 125 -1.76 2.80 8.87
C TRP A 125 -2.61 3.04 7.61
N PRO A 126 -3.93 2.80 7.66
CA PRO A 126 -4.76 2.33 8.78
C PRO A 126 -4.70 0.81 9.03
N SER A 127 -3.96 0.04 8.24
CA SER A 127 -3.87 -1.41 8.16
C SER A 127 -5.09 -2.07 7.52
N ALA A 128 -4.89 -3.09 6.71
CA ALA A 128 -5.96 -3.94 6.22
C ALA A 128 -6.54 -4.80 7.35
N THR A 129 -7.85 -5.02 7.35
CA THR A 129 -8.54 -5.77 8.40
C THR A 129 -9.46 -6.84 7.82
N THR A 130 -9.60 -7.94 8.57
CA THR A 130 -10.56 -9.02 8.30
C THR A 130 -11.09 -9.57 9.63
N VAL A 131 -12.12 -10.43 9.58
CA VAL A 131 -12.63 -11.14 10.75
C VAL A 131 -12.42 -12.65 10.55
N VAL A 132 -11.82 -13.31 11.53
CA VAL A 132 -11.58 -14.76 11.56
C VAL A 132 -12.20 -15.32 12.84
N ALA A 133 -13.12 -16.26 12.70
CA ALA A 133 -13.83 -16.86 13.84
C ALA A 133 -14.41 -15.82 14.81
N GLY A 134 -15.01 -14.76 14.28
CA GLY A 134 -15.63 -13.65 15.04
C GLY A 134 -14.64 -12.68 15.68
N ARG A 135 -13.34 -12.80 15.42
CA ARG A 135 -12.33 -11.86 15.94
C ARG A 135 -11.77 -10.98 14.83
N ARG A 136 -11.76 -9.67 15.04
CA ARG A 136 -11.14 -8.71 14.13
C ARG A 136 -9.62 -8.86 14.17
N MET A 137 -9.01 -8.87 12.98
CA MET A 137 -7.57 -8.96 12.79
C MET A 137 -7.08 -7.91 11.83
N LYS A 138 -5.94 -7.32 12.14
CA LYS A 138 -5.13 -6.59 11.17
C LYS A 138 -4.23 -7.57 10.43
N VAL A 139 -4.11 -7.38 9.12
CA VAL A 139 -3.15 -8.10 8.27
C VAL A 139 -2.01 -7.13 7.94
N HIS A 140 -0.82 -7.48 8.38
CA HIS A 140 0.36 -6.61 8.20
C HIS A 140 1.24 -7.04 7.04
N ARG A 141 1.30 -8.36 6.76
CA ARG A 141 2.03 -8.90 5.61
C ARG A 141 1.26 -10.05 4.98
N SER A 142 1.32 -10.10 3.68
CA SER A 142 0.70 -11.14 2.86
C SER A 142 1.59 -11.47 1.66
N ARG A 143 1.22 -12.51 0.93
CA ARG A 143 1.80 -12.88 -0.36
C ARG A 143 0.69 -13.41 -1.25
N VAL A 144 0.76 -13.15 -2.55
CA VAL A 144 -0.11 -13.81 -3.51
C VAL A 144 0.27 -15.29 -3.55
N GLY A 145 -0.71 -16.15 -3.32
CA GLY A 145 -0.55 -17.60 -3.32
C GLY A 145 -0.86 -18.22 -4.69
N ASP A 146 -0.94 -19.54 -4.70
CA ASP A 146 -1.33 -20.32 -5.88
C ASP A 146 -2.82 -20.09 -6.21
N ASP A 147 -3.24 -20.46 -7.43
CA ASP A 147 -4.66 -20.46 -7.82
C ASP A 147 -5.48 -21.35 -6.89
N ALA A 148 -6.67 -20.87 -6.52
CA ALA A 148 -7.57 -21.57 -5.62
C ALA A 148 -9.03 -21.49 -6.11
N ALA A 149 -9.53 -22.56 -6.69
CA ALA A 149 -10.92 -22.68 -7.14
C ALA A 149 -11.85 -22.96 -5.94
N ALA A 150 -12.06 -21.96 -5.09
CA ALA A 150 -12.95 -21.99 -3.94
C ALA A 150 -13.75 -20.68 -3.85
N GLU A 151 -14.86 -20.69 -3.09
CA GLU A 151 -15.57 -19.44 -2.80
C GLU A 151 -14.62 -18.45 -2.12
N PRO A 152 -14.66 -17.15 -2.49
CA PRO A 152 -13.83 -16.14 -1.85
C PRO A 152 -14.03 -16.07 -0.32
N GLY A 153 -12.92 -15.87 0.41
CA GLY A 153 -12.93 -15.81 1.86
C GLY A 153 -12.85 -17.17 2.56
N ARG A 154 -12.64 -18.29 1.85
CA ARG A 154 -12.49 -19.60 2.48
C ARG A 154 -11.03 -19.93 2.77
N VAL A 155 -10.77 -20.53 3.92
CA VAL A 155 -9.46 -21.10 4.26
C VAL A 155 -9.20 -22.29 3.35
N VAL A 156 -8.20 -22.20 2.48
CA VAL A 156 -7.85 -23.25 1.52
C VAL A 156 -6.57 -23.99 1.90
N LYS A 157 -5.75 -23.40 2.80
CA LYS A 157 -4.52 -24.02 3.30
C LYS A 157 -4.24 -23.49 4.71
N LEU A 158 -3.76 -24.35 5.60
CA LEU A 158 -3.46 -23.98 6.98
C LEU A 158 -2.00 -23.61 7.19
N ASN A 159 -1.10 -24.13 6.37
CA ASN A 159 0.33 -23.80 6.44
C ASN A 159 0.96 -23.82 5.03
N PRO A 160 1.33 -22.67 4.48
CA PRO A 160 1.05 -21.32 5.00
C PRO A 160 -0.46 -21.05 5.08
N PHE A 161 -0.86 -20.15 5.98
CA PHE A 161 -2.28 -19.82 6.14
C PHE A 161 -2.77 -19.05 4.92
N THR A 162 -3.61 -19.69 4.11
CA THR A 162 -4.02 -19.20 2.80
C THR A 162 -5.53 -19.13 2.68
N VAL A 163 -6.03 -18.05 2.14
CA VAL A 163 -7.44 -17.74 1.95
C VAL A 163 -7.72 -17.56 0.46
N SER A 164 -8.80 -18.15 -0.03
CA SER A 164 -9.27 -17.95 -1.41
C SER A 164 -9.76 -16.52 -1.62
N CYS A 165 -9.52 -16.00 -2.81
CA CYS A 165 -9.88 -14.66 -3.23
C CYS A 165 -10.70 -14.72 -4.54
N GLY A 166 -11.16 -13.56 -5.00
CA GLY A 166 -11.79 -13.45 -6.31
C GLY A 166 -10.91 -13.94 -7.45
N GLU A 167 -11.52 -14.22 -8.60
CA GLU A 167 -10.84 -14.67 -9.83
C GLU A 167 -10.01 -15.94 -9.67
N ASN A 168 -10.46 -16.86 -8.77
CA ASN A 168 -9.76 -18.10 -8.44
C ASN A 168 -8.32 -17.91 -7.96
N THR A 169 -8.01 -16.79 -7.35
CA THR A 169 -6.72 -16.49 -6.74
C THR A 169 -6.72 -16.80 -5.25
N SER A 170 -5.56 -16.76 -4.60
CA SER A 170 -5.45 -16.90 -3.15
C SER A 170 -4.42 -15.95 -2.54
N LEU A 171 -4.60 -15.66 -1.26
CA LEU A 171 -3.71 -14.81 -0.48
C LEU A 171 -3.18 -15.56 0.75
N GLU A 172 -1.87 -15.63 0.86
CA GLU A 172 -1.19 -16.10 2.08
C GLU A 172 -1.12 -14.96 3.08
N LEU A 173 -1.62 -15.17 4.30
CA LEU A 173 -1.46 -14.25 5.42
C LEU A 173 -0.19 -14.63 6.17
N LEU A 174 0.80 -13.74 6.15
CA LEU A 174 2.11 -14.00 6.74
C LEU A 174 2.22 -13.47 8.16
N GLU A 175 1.71 -12.25 8.39
CA GLU A 175 1.82 -11.57 9.66
C GLU A 175 0.52 -10.85 9.99
N ILE A 176 -0.02 -11.14 11.16
CA ILE A 176 -1.33 -10.69 11.63
C ILE A 176 -1.26 -10.14 13.04
N GLN A 177 -2.32 -9.44 13.42
CA GLN A 177 -2.52 -8.95 14.78
C GLN A 177 -4.00 -9.03 15.14
N ALA A 178 -4.38 -9.95 15.99
CA ALA A 178 -5.72 -9.99 16.56
C ALA A 178 -5.92 -8.81 17.53
N GLU A 179 -7.16 -8.36 17.65
CA GLU A 179 -7.51 -7.29 18.59
C GLU A 179 -7.06 -7.63 20.00
N GLY A 180 -6.41 -6.67 20.68
CA GLY A 180 -5.85 -6.86 22.03
C GLY A 180 -4.58 -7.72 22.09
N SER A 181 -4.05 -8.18 20.96
CA SER A 181 -2.87 -9.04 20.91
C SER A 181 -1.66 -8.33 20.28
N LYS A 182 -0.50 -8.96 20.39
CA LYS A 182 0.71 -8.52 19.68
C LYS A 182 0.69 -8.99 18.23
N ARG A 183 1.36 -8.24 17.35
CA ARG A 183 1.68 -8.63 15.99
C ARG A 183 2.55 -9.89 16.01
N MET A 184 2.22 -10.90 15.19
CA MET A 184 2.93 -12.17 15.14
C MET A 184 2.73 -12.87 13.77
N PRO A 185 3.57 -13.88 13.44
CA PRO A 185 3.34 -14.73 12.28
C PRO A 185 1.97 -15.42 12.35
N ALA A 186 1.26 -15.49 11.24
CA ALA A 186 -0.06 -16.11 11.18
C ALA A 186 -0.06 -17.58 11.64
N PRO A 187 0.93 -18.44 11.27
CA PRO A 187 0.99 -19.81 11.76
C PRO A 187 1.08 -19.91 13.28
N ASP A 188 1.78 -18.97 13.93
CA ASP A 188 1.92 -18.98 15.40
C ASP A 188 0.60 -18.64 16.10
N TYR A 189 -0.15 -17.68 15.56
CA TYR A 189 -1.46 -17.35 16.08
C TYR A 189 -2.44 -18.51 15.94
N PHE A 190 -2.54 -19.13 14.76
CA PHE A 190 -3.50 -20.19 14.50
C PHE A 190 -3.15 -21.53 15.15
N ARG A 191 -1.92 -21.70 15.67
CA ARG A 191 -1.57 -22.85 16.54
C ARG A 191 -2.35 -22.83 17.86
N GLY A 192 -2.57 -21.64 18.41
CA GLY A 192 -3.36 -21.44 19.64
C GLY A 192 -4.85 -21.17 19.39
N HIS A 193 -5.24 -20.85 18.16
CA HIS A 193 -6.60 -20.49 17.78
C HIS A 193 -6.96 -21.24 16.49
N PRO A 194 -7.17 -22.57 16.60
CA PRO A 194 -7.32 -23.41 15.40
C PRO A 194 -8.55 -23.03 14.57
N VAL A 195 -8.36 -23.00 13.28
CA VAL A 195 -9.38 -22.89 12.22
C VAL A 195 -9.31 -24.14 11.36
N LYS A 196 -10.34 -24.39 10.55
CA LYS A 196 -10.42 -25.55 9.67
C LYS A 196 -10.39 -25.12 8.20
N LEU A 197 -10.01 -26.04 7.33
CA LEU A 197 -10.20 -25.87 5.89
C LEU A 197 -11.69 -25.63 5.61
N GLY A 198 -11.98 -24.64 4.77
CA GLY A 198 -13.34 -24.23 4.44
C GLY A 198 -13.97 -23.22 5.40
N ASP A 199 -13.36 -22.92 6.55
CA ASP A 199 -13.83 -21.83 7.42
C ASP A 199 -13.82 -20.50 6.66
N SER A 200 -14.80 -19.64 6.94
CA SER A 200 -14.99 -18.36 6.28
C SER A 200 -14.32 -17.24 7.05
N LEU A 201 -13.69 -16.33 6.30
CA LEU A 201 -13.27 -15.03 6.78
C LEU A 201 -14.25 -13.95 6.27
N ASP A 202 -14.59 -13.00 7.14
CA ASP A 202 -15.44 -11.87 6.78
C ASP A 202 -14.61 -10.62 6.48
N SER A 203 -15.19 -9.66 5.77
CA SER A 203 -14.51 -8.42 5.39
C SER A 203 -14.07 -7.56 6.58
N GLY A 204 -14.77 -7.68 7.71
CA GLY A 204 -14.53 -6.83 8.88
C GLY A 204 -15.09 -5.40 8.70
N SER A 205 -16.00 -5.18 7.74
CA SER A 205 -16.82 -3.97 7.69
C SER A 205 -17.73 -3.95 8.92
N ASP A 206 -17.82 -2.81 9.60
CA ASP A 206 -18.90 -2.56 10.56
C ASP A 206 -20.17 -2.35 9.73
N ASP A 207 -21.20 -3.17 9.95
CA ASP A 207 -22.56 -2.92 9.45
C ASP A 207 -23.18 -1.72 10.17
#